data_a2589f620c63276b3e86ec8c6e1b8779
#
_entry.id   a2589f620c63276b3e86ec8c6e1b8779
#
_cell.length_a   1.000
_cell.length_b   1.000
_cell.length_c   1.000
_cell.angle_alpha   90.00
_cell.angle_beta   90.00
_cell.angle_gamma   90.00
#
_symmetry.space_group_name_H-M   'P 1'
#
loop_
_entity.id
_entity.type
_entity.pdbx_description
1 polymer ?
#
loop_
_entity_poly.entity_id
_entity_poly.type
_entity_poly.pdbx_seq_one_letter_code
_entity_poly.pdbx_strand_id
1 'polypeptide(L)'
;MQEIVMFINLCKFNGLNPWLREAYCIKYGNEPATMVTGKEAFEKRAENHPQHDGHRAGIIVYDEETGELAYRVGAFYLNGEKIVGGWAEVYRKDQRQSTRVEVPFDEYAGRKKDGSLNRQWSAKPATMIRKVALVQALREAFPQTFGGLYDADEVGMDSEVLDAAPIAPPVPDIAEADPTTGEVVPPVPPMNDPTANFFEQ
;
A
#
# COMPACT_ATOMS: atom_id res chain seq x y z
N MET A 1 9.19 -21.99 -7.15
CA MET A 1 8.59 -21.66 -8.47
C MET A 1 7.07 -21.45 -8.41
N GLN A 2 6.33 -22.25 -7.67
CA GLN A 2 4.87 -22.17 -7.55
C GLN A 2 4.39 -20.84 -6.96
N GLU A 3 5.07 -20.31 -5.95
CA GLU A 3 4.73 -19.02 -5.30
C GLU A 3 4.84 -17.83 -6.27
N ILE A 4 5.86 -17.82 -7.13
CA ILE A 4 6.04 -16.75 -8.14
C ILE A 4 4.91 -16.80 -9.16
N VAL A 5 4.50 -17.99 -9.59
CA VAL A 5 3.37 -18.16 -10.51
C VAL A 5 2.07 -17.65 -9.88
N MET A 6 1.84 -17.97 -8.60
CA MET A 6 0.68 -17.46 -7.86
C MET A 6 0.71 -15.93 -7.77
N PHE A 7 1.87 -15.34 -7.47
CA PHE A 7 2.02 -13.90 -7.41
C PHE A 7 1.75 -13.21 -8.75
N ILE A 8 2.31 -13.75 -9.83
CA ILE A 8 2.06 -13.23 -11.18
C ILE A 8 0.56 -13.31 -11.53
N ASN A 9 -0.09 -14.42 -11.20
CA ASN A 9 -1.53 -14.57 -11.43
C ASN A 9 -2.35 -13.60 -10.58
N LEU A 10 -1.99 -13.39 -9.31
CA LEU A 10 -2.62 -12.38 -8.45
C LEU A 10 -2.51 -10.99 -9.10
N CYS A 11 -1.31 -10.62 -9.54
CA CYS A 11 -1.08 -9.32 -10.18
C CYS A 11 -1.88 -9.17 -11.47
N LYS A 12 -1.86 -10.19 -12.35
CA LYS A 12 -2.62 -10.17 -13.61
C LYS A 12 -4.13 -10.06 -13.38
N PHE A 13 -4.66 -10.90 -12.48
CA PHE A 13 -6.09 -10.95 -12.21
C PHE A 13 -6.60 -9.63 -11.60
N ASN A 14 -5.76 -9.03 -10.77
CA ASN A 14 -6.11 -7.80 -10.08
C ASN A 14 -5.62 -6.53 -10.78
N GLY A 15 -4.95 -6.61 -11.93
CA GLY A 15 -4.39 -5.44 -12.61
C GLY A 15 -3.39 -4.67 -11.74
N LEU A 16 -2.64 -5.38 -10.88
CA LEU A 16 -1.62 -4.80 -10.01
C LEU A 16 -0.27 -4.78 -10.72
N ASN A 17 0.44 -3.67 -10.58
CA ASN A 17 1.79 -3.52 -11.12
C ASN A 17 2.83 -3.55 -9.99
N PRO A 18 3.60 -4.66 -9.82
CA PRO A 18 4.64 -4.74 -8.80
C PRO A 18 5.75 -3.69 -8.95
N TRP A 19 6.01 -3.23 -10.17
CA TRP A 19 6.99 -2.19 -10.46
C TRP A 19 6.60 -0.82 -9.92
N LEU A 20 5.29 -0.59 -9.76
CA LEU A 20 4.73 0.60 -9.11
C LEU A 20 4.49 0.40 -7.61
N ARG A 21 5.05 -0.69 -7.03
CA ARG A 21 4.85 -1.04 -5.61
C ARG A 21 3.39 -1.31 -5.23
N GLU A 22 2.57 -1.71 -6.20
CA GLU A 22 1.17 -2.05 -5.95
C GLU A 22 0.98 -3.45 -5.36
N ALA A 23 1.98 -4.33 -5.50
CA ALA A 23 1.98 -5.67 -4.89
C ALA A 23 3.39 -6.16 -4.59
N TYR A 24 3.50 -7.00 -3.56
CA TYR A 24 4.75 -7.57 -3.09
C TYR A 24 4.58 -9.07 -2.83
N CYS A 25 5.65 -9.83 -3.09
CA CYS A 25 5.77 -11.24 -2.72
C CYS A 25 6.94 -11.37 -1.74
N ILE A 26 6.64 -11.57 -0.48
CA ILE A 26 7.62 -11.56 0.60
C ILE A 26 7.79 -12.99 1.14
N LYS A 27 9.04 -13.43 1.23
CA LYS A 27 9.37 -14.74 1.76
C LYS A 27 10.45 -14.65 2.83
N TYR A 28 10.19 -15.22 3.98
CA TYR A 28 11.15 -15.34 5.08
C TYR A 28 11.65 -16.78 5.18
N GLY A 29 12.93 -16.97 4.92
CA GLY A 29 13.57 -18.30 5.04
C GLY A 29 12.81 -19.38 4.27
N ASN A 30 12.36 -20.42 4.98
CA ASN A 30 11.60 -21.54 4.42
C ASN A 30 10.08 -21.45 4.56
N GLU A 31 9.59 -20.35 5.11
CA GLU A 31 8.14 -20.13 5.24
C GLU A 31 7.49 -19.91 3.87
N PRO A 32 6.18 -20.18 3.71
CA PRO A 32 5.46 -19.83 2.50
C PRO A 32 5.54 -18.33 2.22
N ALA A 33 5.63 -17.97 0.94
CA ALA A 33 5.61 -16.57 0.56
C ALA A 33 4.26 -15.92 0.85
N THR A 34 4.28 -14.73 1.46
CA THR A 34 3.09 -13.91 1.68
C THR A 34 2.99 -12.87 0.58
N MET A 35 1.78 -12.74 0.02
CA MET A 35 1.48 -11.78 -1.03
C MET A 35 0.67 -10.64 -0.42
N VAL A 36 1.20 -9.42 -0.53
CA VAL A 36 0.54 -8.24 0.03
C VAL A 36 0.38 -7.15 -1.02
N THR A 37 -0.64 -6.34 -0.84
CA THR A 37 -0.98 -5.22 -1.73
C THR A 37 -0.55 -3.92 -1.07
N GLY A 38 0.07 -3.03 -1.83
CA GLY A 38 0.45 -1.71 -1.35
C GLY A 38 -0.77 -0.81 -1.14
N LYS A 39 -0.69 0.09 -0.17
CA LYS A 39 -1.77 1.06 0.15
C LYS A 39 -2.19 1.87 -1.07
N GLU A 40 -1.24 2.29 -1.88
CA GLU A 40 -1.47 3.09 -3.08
C GLU A 40 -2.38 2.39 -4.09
N ALA A 41 -2.29 1.05 -4.16
CA ALA A 41 -3.17 0.27 -5.02
C ALA A 41 -4.63 0.27 -4.53
N PHE A 42 -4.84 0.30 -3.22
CA PHE A 42 -6.20 0.43 -2.66
C PHE A 42 -6.81 1.79 -2.98
N GLU A 43 -6.07 2.87 -2.74
CA GLU A 43 -6.55 4.24 -3.02
C GLU A 43 -6.82 4.44 -4.52
N LYS A 44 -5.88 4.04 -5.38
CA LYS A 44 -6.03 4.11 -6.85
C LYS A 44 -7.25 3.33 -7.36
N ARG A 45 -7.50 2.13 -6.81
CA ARG A 45 -8.68 1.35 -7.18
C ARG A 45 -9.97 1.99 -6.71
N ALA A 46 -9.99 2.53 -5.50
CA ALA A 46 -11.14 3.24 -4.99
C ALA A 46 -11.48 4.46 -5.87
N GLU A 47 -10.49 5.28 -6.20
CA GLU A 47 -10.66 6.44 -7.07
C GLU A 47 -11.21 6.09 -8.45
N ASN A 48 -10.78 4.97 -9.03
CA ASN A 48 -11.25 4.51 -10.32
C ASN A 48 -12.60 3.78 -10.27
N HIS A 49 -13.14 3.50 -9.08
CA HIS A 49 -14.41 2.80 -8.97
C HIS A 49 -15.59 3.74 -9.23
N PRO A 50 -16.51 3.45 -10.18
CA PRO A 50 -17.57 4.37 -10.60
C PRO A 50 -18.53 4.77 -9.47
N GLN A 51 -18.72 3.91 -8.47
CA GLN A 51 -19.58 4.16 -7.32
C GLN A 51 -18.87 4.80 -6.13
N HIS A 52 -17.56 5.03 -6.20
CA HIS A 52 -16.83 5.71 -5.13
C HIS A 52 -17.23 7.19 -5.08
N ASP A 53 -17.57 7.68 -3.90
CA ASP A 53 -18.00 9.06 -3.62
C ASP A 53 -17.11 9.72 -2.55
N GLY A 54 -15.88 9.24 -2.45
CA GLY A 54 -14.91 9.73 -1.47
C GLY A 54 -14.83 8.89 -0.20
N HIS A 55 -13.89 9.24 0.64
CA HIS A 55 -13.69 8.61 1.94
C HIS A 55 -13.10 9.60 2.95
N ARG A 56 -13.26 9.29 4.23
CA ARG A 56 -12.64 10.00 5.35
C ARG A 56 -11.97 8.95 6.25
N ALA A 57 -10.83 9.28 6.81
CA ALA A 57 -10.15 8.39 7.74
C ALA A 57 -9.39 9.19 8.79
N GLY A 58 -9.25 8.61 9.96
CA GLY A 58 -8.60 9.25 11.08
C GLY A 58 -8.22 8.29 12.19
N ILE A 59 -7.94 8.86 13.33
CA ILE A 59 -7.55 8.15 14.55
C ILE A 59 -8.58 8.38 15.65
N ILE A 60 -8.65 7.43 16.58
CA ILE A 60 -9.41 7.52 17.81
C ILE A 60 -8.40 7.71 18.93
N VAL A 61 -8.56 8.77 19.68
CA VAL A 61 -7.69 9.11 20.81
C VAL A 61 -8.47 9.14 22.10
N TYR A 62 -7.80 8.78 23.17
CA TYR A 62 -8.28 8.90 24.54
C TYR A 62 -7.49 9.99 25.25
N ASP A 63 -8.18 10.94 25.79
CA ASP A 63 -7.60 12.00 26.62
C ASP A 63 -7.56 11.51 28.07
N GLU A 64 -6.35 11.39 28.63
CA GLU A 64 -6.15 10.87 29.99
C GLU A 64 -6.58 11.87 31.07
N GLU A 65 -6.64 13.19 30.74
CA GLU A 65 -7.05 14.22 31.70
C GLU A 65 -8.58 14.30 31.82
N THR A 66 -9.27 14.24 30.70
CA THR A 66 -10.74 14.37 30.66
C THR A 66 -11.46 13.02 30.73
N GLY A 67 -10.79 11.93 30.40
CA GLY A 67 -11.39 10.59 30.30
C GLY A 67 -12.27 10.42 29.06
N GLU A 68 -12.16 11.29 28.07
CA GLU A 68 -13.02 11.28 26.88
C GLU A 68 -12.33 10.67 25.65
N LEU A 69 -13.15 10.08 24.79
CA LEU A 69 -12.73 9.62 23.46
C LEU A 69 -12.99 10.73 22.44
N ALA A 70 -12.00 11.00 21.58
CA ALA A 70 -12.14 11.93 20.46
C ALA A 70 -11.76 11.29 19.12
N TYR A 71 -12.54 11.60 18.10
CA TYR A 71 -12.31 11.17 16.71
C TYR A 71 -11.61 12.30 15.94
N ARG A 72 -10.33 12.07 15.64
CA ARG A 72 -9.49 13.01 14.89
C ARG A 72 -9.47 12.64 13.42
N VAL A 73 -9.69 13.59 12.53
CA VAL A 73 -9.51 13.39 11.09
C VAL A 73 -8.02 13.45 10.76
N GLY A 74 -7.55 12.52 9.93
CA GLY A 74 -6.11 12.43 9.62
C GLY A 74 -5.32 11.69 10.69
N ALA A 75 -4.07 12.08 10.89
CA ALA A 75 -3.14 11.42 11.81
C ALA A 75 -2.58 12.38 12.87
N PHE A 76 -3.24 13.53 13.08
CA PHE A 76 -2.81 14.53 14.05
C PHE A 76 -3.46 14.29 15.42
N TYR A 77 -2.66 14.34 16.48
CA TYR A 77 -3.11 14.27 17.87
C TYR A 77 -2.24 15.14 18.77
N LEU A 78 -2.75 15.48 19.94
CA LEU A 78 -2.11 16.38 20.89
C LEU A 78 -1.27 15.62 21.93
N ASN A 79 -0.37 16.35 22.61
CA ASN A 79 0.32 15.82 23.79
C ASN A 79 -0.71 15.57 24.89
N GLY A 80 -0.66 14.40 25.54
CA GLY A 80 -1.65 13.97 26.52
C GLY A 80 -2.76 13.09 25.96
N GLU A 81 -2.92 13.03 24.63
CA GLU A 81 -3.83 12.10 23.99
C GLU A 81 -3.12 10.76 23.68
N LYS A 82 -3.77 9.66 24.02
CA LYS A 82 -3.31 8.29 23.72
C LYS A 82 -4.09 7.76 22.54
N ILE A 83 -3.39 7.28 21.49
CA ILE A 83 -4.04 6.62 20.36
C ILE A 83 -4.58 5.27 20.83
N VAL A 84 -5.89 5.06 20.67
CA VAL A 84 -6.57 3.81 21.04
C VAL A 84 -7.17 3.08 19.83
N GLY A 85 -7.26 3.73 18.67
CA GLY A 85 -7.77 3.12 17.45
C GLY A 85 -7.64 4.00 16.23
N GLY A 86 -8.15 3.46 15.12
CA GLY A 86 -8.35 4.17 13.87
C GLY A 86 -9.78 4.05 13.40
N TRP A 87 -10.22 4.95 12.56
CA TRP A 87 -11.53 4.90 11.94
C TRP A 87 -11.45 5.31 10.48
N ALA A 88 -12.37 4.79 9.69
CA ALA A 88 -12.55 5.23 8.32
C ALA A 88 -14.02 5.13 7.92
N GLU A 89 -14.39 5.95 6.97
CA GLU A 89 -15.74 6.05 6.44
C GLU A 89 -15.65 6.22 4.93
N VAL A 90 -16.30 5.31 4.19
CA VAL A 90 -16.28 5.27 2.73
C VAL A 90 -17.70 5.54 2.23
N TYR A 91 -17.81 6.48 1.30
CA TYR A 91 -19.07 6.88 0.69
C TYR A 91 -19.22 6.24 -0.68
N ARG A 92 -20.46 5.83 -0.98
CA ARG A 92 -20.82 5.24 -2.27
C ARG A 92 -22.02 5.99 -2.86
N LYS A 93 -21.97 6.26 -4.18
CA LYS A 93 -23.06 6.94 -4.91
C LYS A 93 -24.35 6.14 -4.96
N ASP A 94 -24.26 4.80 -4.87
CA ASP A 94 -25.41 3.88 -4.93
C ASP A 94 -25.97 3.51 -3.54
N GLN A 95 -25.41 4.06 -2.46
CA GLN A 95 -25.84 3.80 -1.08
C GLN A 95 -26.12 5.11 -0.33
N ARG A 96 -27.14 5.08 0.53
CA ARG A 96 -27.49 6.24 1.35
C ARG A 96 -26.61 6.40 2.59
N GLN A 97 -26.10 5.30 3.09
CA GLN A 97 -25.26 5.26 4.28
C GLN A 97 -23.83 4.96 3.87
N SER A 98 -22.89 5.62 4.53
CA SER A 98 -21.47 5.30 4.41
C SER A 98 -21.15 3.96 5.08
N THR A 99 -20.14 3.30 4.59
CA THR A 99 -19.51 2.17 5.28
C THR A 99 -18.49 2.72 6.27
N ARG A 100 -18.71 2.53 7.56
CA ARG A 100 -17.83 2.99 8.64
C ARG A 100 -17.20 1.81 9.35
N VAL A 101 -15.89 1.87 9.51
CA VAL A 101 -15.08 0.88 10.23
C VAL A 101 -14.27 1.59 11.31
N GLU A 102 -14.20 0.96 12.48
CA GLU A 102 -13.36 1.38 13.60
C GLU A 102 -12.50 0.18 14.03
N VAL A 103 -11.21 0.40 14.18
CA VAL A 103 -10.25 -0.66 14.50
C VAL A 103 -9.46 -0.30 15.76
N PRO A 104 -9.32 -1.23 16.72
CA PRO A 104 -8.54 -0.99 17.93
C PRO A 104 -7.04 -1.02 17.63
N PHE A 105 -6.28 -0.14 18.28
CA PHE A 105 -4.84 -0.03 18.07
C PHE A 105 -4.10 -1.32 18.44
N ASP A 106 -4.44 -1.92 19.58
CA ASP A 106 -3.70 -3.06 20.14
C ASP A 106 -3.83 -4.34 19.31
N GLU A 107 -4.93 -4.49 18.57
CA GLU A 107 -5.17 -5.66 17.72
C GLU A 107 -4.29 -5.66 16.46
N TYR A 108 -4.06 -4.46 15.89
CA TYR A 108 -3.34 -4.32 14.63
C TYR A 108 -1.90 -3.86 14.78
N ALA A 109 -1.54 -3.34 15.94
CA ALA A 109 -0.18 -2.82 16.17
C ALA A 109 0.87 -3.91 16.00
N GLY A 110 1.69 -3.80 14.97
CA GLY A 110 2.78 -4.74 14.68
C GLY A 110 3.78 -4.76 15.82
N ARG A 111 4.04 -5.96 16.36
CA ARG A 111 4.91 -6.16 17.53
C ARG A 111 6.08 -7.09 17.20
N LYS A 112 7.20 -6.82 17.85
CA LYS A 112 8.38 -7.68 17.83
C LYS A 112 8.16 -8.91 18.73
N LYS A 113 9.08 -9.86 18.69
CA LYS A 113 9.06 -11.07 19.54
C LYS A 113 9.08 -10.78 21.04
N ASP A 114 9.61 -9.63 21.44
CA ASP A 114 9.67 -9.17 22.85
C ASP A 114 8.39 -8.42 23.28
N GLY A 115 7.38 -8.31 22.42
CA GLY A 115 6.12 -7.63 22.68
C GLY A 115 6.14 -6.11 22.44
N SER A 116 7.30 -5.50 22.22
CA SER A 116 7.41 -4.07 21.88
C SER A 116 6.91 -3.81 20.45
N LEU A 117 6.45 -2.58 20.20
CA LEU A 117 6.05 -2.17 18.86
C LEU A 117 7.24 -2.31 17.89
N ASN A 118 6.97 -2.74 16.67
CA ASN A 118 7.97 -2.70 15.62
C ASN A 118 8.32 -1.25 15.27
N ARG A 119 9.34 -1.04 14.44
CA ARG A 119 9.86 0.29 14.11
C ARG A 119 8.83 1.22 13.48
N GLN A 120 8.02 0.71 12.54
CA GLN A 120 7.00 1.50 11.86
C GLN A 120 5.89 1.96 12.83
N TRP A 121 5.35 1.04 13.61
CA TRP A 121 4.31 1.31 14.59
C TRP A 121 4.80 2.17 15.75
N SER A 122 6.07 2.08 16.11
CA SER A 122 6.68 2.97 17.10
C SER A 122 6.90 4.39 16.56
N ALA A 123 7.37 4.51 15.29
CA ALA A 123 7.71 5.81 14.71
C ALA A 123 6.49 6.60 14.20
N LYS A 124 5.45 5.88 13.70
CA LYS A 124 4.29 6.51 13.02
C LYS A 124 2.97 5.84 13.41
N PRO A 125 2.65 5.71 14.70
CA PRO A 125 1.48 4.94 15.17
C PRO A 125 0.16 5.43 14.58
N ALA A 126 -0.05 6.75 14.53
CA ALA A 126 -1.26 7.37 13.99
C ALA A 126 -1.46 7.08 12.50
N THR A 127 -0.38 7.16 11.72
CA THR A 127 -0.43 6.88 10.28
C THR A 127 -0.75 5.40 10.01
N MET A 128 -0.17 4.50 10.81
CA MET A 128 -0.35 3.06 10.65
C MET A 128 -1.79 2.63 10.94
N ILE A 129 -2.33 3.01 12.11
CA ILE A 129 -3.69 2.61 12.47
C ILE A 129 -4.76 3.24 11.55
N ARG A 130 -4.54 4.50 11.12
CA ARG A 130 -5.41 5.15 10.13
C ARG A 130 -5.41 4.39 8.80
N LYS A 131 -4.26 3.91 8.35
CA LYS A 131 -4.12 3.12 7.12
C LYS A 131 -4.91 1.82 7.21
N VAL A 132 -4.77 1.09 8.31
CA VAL A 132 -5.51 -0.16 8.53
C VAL A 132 -7.02 0.08 8.47
N ALA A 133 -7.53 1.09 9.18
CA ALA A 133 -8.95 1.43 9.16
C ALA A 133 -9.45 1.75 7.74
N LEU A 134 -8.68 2.52 6.96
CA LEU A 134 -9.04 2.88 5.59
C LEU A 134 -9.12 1.67 4.66
N VAL A 135 -8.11 0.80 4.69
CA VAL A 135 -8.07 -0.40 3.84
C VAL A 135 -9.23 -1.34 4.16
N GLN A 136 -9.56 -1.53 5.43
CA GLN A 136 -10.71 -2.35 5.83
C GLN A 136 -12.04 -1.73 5.37
N ALA A 137 -12.23 -0.43 5.56
CA ALA A 137 -13.44 0.26 5.13
C ALA A 137 -13.64 0.18 3.59
N LEU A 138 -12.55 0.31 2.82
CA LEU A 138 -12.61 0.15 1.36
C LEU A 138 -12.99 -1.28 0.96
N ARG A 139 -12.47 -2.29 1.67
CA ARG A 139 -12.79 -3.70 1.40
C ARG A 139 -14.24 -4.02 1.74
N GLU A 140 -14.75 -3.50 2.84
CA GLU A 140 -16.17 -3.68 3.21
C GLU A 140 -17.11 -2.92 2.27
N ALA A 141 -16.74 -1.71 1.86
CA ALA A 141 -17.55 -0.93 0.93
C ALA A 141 -17.60 -1.56 -0.47
N PHE A 142 -16.51 -2.16 -0.94
CA PHE A 142 -16.37 -2.71 -2.29
C PHE A 142 -15.80 -4.14 -2.29
N PRO A 143 -16.50 -5.13 -1.71
CA PRO A 143 -15.95 -6.47 -1.51
C PRO A 143 -15.58 -7.18 -2.81
N GLN A 144 -16.26 -6.90 -3.91
CA GLN A 144 -15.93 -7.49 -5.22
C GLN A 144 -14.66 -6.90 -5.83
N THR A 145 -14.34 -5.65 -5.50
CA THR A 145 -13.18 -4.94 -6.04
C THR A 145 -11.91 -5.22 -5.24
N PHE A 146 -12.04 -5.40 -3.92
CA PHE A 146 -10.92 -5.56 -3.00
C PHE A 146 -10.85 -6.95 -2.35
N GLY A 147 -11.75 -7.87 -2.71
CA GLY A 147 -11.75 -9.24 -2.18
C GLY A 147 -10.42 -9.95 -2.44
N GLY A 148 -9.85 -10.55 -1.40
CA GLY A 148 -8.56 -11.26 -1.47
C GLY A 148 -7.31 -10.38 -1.51
N LEU A 149 -7.46 -9.05 -1.44
CA LEU A 149 -6.34 -8.11 -1.31
C LEU A 149 -6.16 -7.73 0.16
N TYR A 150 -4.94 -7.91 0.67
CA TYR A 150 -4.57 -7.58 2.05
C TYR A 150 -3.34 -6.69 2.06
N ASP A 151 -3.35 -5.69 2.94
CA ASP A 151 -2.17 -4.86 3.21
C ASP A 151 -1.21 -5.59 4.16
N ALA A 152 0.08 -5.22 4.13
CA ALA A 152 1.10 -5.85 4.95
C ALA A 152 0.81 -5.75 6.46
N ASP A 153 0.28 -4.63 6.91
CA ASP A 153 0.00 -4.40 8.33
C ASP A 153 -1.20 -5.22 8.82
N GLU A 154 -2.17 -5.52 7.94
CA GLU A 154 -3.30 -6.39 8.28
C GLU A 154 -2.89 -7.86 8.46
N VAL A 155 -1.83 -8.30 7.79
CA VAL A 155 -1.29 -9.66 7.93
C VAL A 155 -0.13 -9.75 8.92
N GLY A 156 0.12 -8.69 9.68
CA GLY A 156 1.16 -8.64 10.72
C GLY A 156 2.58 -8.63 10.17
N MET A 157 2.79 -8.25 8.91
CA MET A 157 4.11 -8.15 8.30
C MET A 157 4.73 -6.78 8.58
N ASP A 158 6.07 -6.77 8.69
CA ASP A 158 6.81 -5.52 8.84
C ASP A 158 6.88 -4.80 7.49
N SER A 159 6.23 -3.64 7.39
CA SER A 159 6.21 -2.83 6.17
C SER A 159 7.58 -2.22 5.82
N GLU A 160 8.58 -2.27 6.71
CA GLU A 160 9.96 -1.87 6.37
C GLU A 160 10.53 -2.70 5.20
N VAL A 161 10.14 -3.96 5.11
CA VAL A 161 10.56 -4.83 4.00
C VAL A 161 10.04 -4.30 2.67
N LEU A 162 8.91 -3.63 2.67
CA LEU A 162 8.32 -3.03 1.47
C LEU A 162 9.08 -1.78 1.02
N ASP A 163 9.51 -0.95 1.98
CA ASP A 163 10.27 0.28 1.70
C ASP A 163 11.69 -0.03 1.23
N ALA A 164 12.28 -1.11 1.74
CA ALA A 164 13.62 -1.60 1.37
C ALA A 164 13.64 -2.37 0.04
N ALA A 165 12.50 -2.72 -0.54
CA ALA A 165 12.47 -3.43 -1.81
C ALA A 165 13.16 -2.60 -2.91
N PRO A 166 14.11 -3.18 -3.67
CA PRO A 166 14.83 -2.45 -4.69
C PRO A 166 13.83 -1.87 -5.71
N ILE A 167 14.00 -0.59 -6.01
CA ILE A 167 13.31 0.03 -7.14
C ILE A 167 13.83 -0.71 -8.38
N ALA A 168 12.94 -1.34 -9.14
CA ALA A 168 13.33 -1.96 -10.39
C ALA A 168 14.07 -0.93 -11.26
N PRO A 169 15.13 -1.33 -11.94
CA PRO A 169 15.75 -0.46 -12.91
C PRO A 169 14.66 0.01 -13.90
N PRO A 170 14.75 1.25 -14.40
CA PRO A 170 13.82 1.73 -15.41
C PRO A 170 13.78 0.67 -16.51
N VAL A 171 12.57 0.23 -16.85
CA VAL A 171 12.38 -0.70 -17.96
C VAL A 171 13.03 -0.02 -19.16
N PRO A 172 14.04 -0.62 -19.82
CA PRO A 172 14.55 -0.06 -21.04
C PRO A 172 13.35 0.13 -21.96
N ASP A 173 13.24 1.27 -22.62
CA ASP A 173 12.22 1.54 -23.63
C ASP A 173 12.12 0.27 -24.49
N ILE A 174 11.00 -0.42 -24.36
CA ILE A 174 10.75 -1.58 -25.20
C ILE A 174 10.56 -0.93 -26.57
N ALA A 175 11.58 -1.08 -27.42
CA ALA A 175 11.53 -0.65 -28.79
C ALA A 175 10.18 -1.07 -29.36
N GLU A 176 9.42 -0.10 -29.84
CA GLU A 176 8.10 -0.34 -30.42
C GLU A 176 8.27 -1.41 -31.49
N ALA A 177 7.61 -2.56 -31.29
CA ALA A 177 7.58 -3.58 -32.31
C ALA A 177 6.86 -2.97 -33.53
N ASP A 178 7.44 -3.11 -34.69
CA ASP A 178 6.80 -2.68 -35.95
C ASP A 178 5.41 -3.33 -36.05
N PRO A 179 4.34 -2.52 -36.06
CA PRO A 179 2.97 -3.06 -36.04
C PRO A 179 2.64 -3.91 -37.26
N THR A 180 3.51 -3.90 -38.31
CA THR A 180 3.29 -4.62 -39.57
C THR A 180 4.03 -5.95 -39.62
N THR A 181 5.20 -6.06 -38.98
CA THR A 181 6.07 -7.26 -39.07
C THR A 181 6.23 -7.99 -37.75
N GLY A 182 5.92 -7.36 -36.59
CA GLY A 182 6.13 -7.94 -35.27
C GLY A 182 7.62 -8.12 -34.90
N GLU A 183 8.54 -7.57 -35.66
CA GLU A 183 9.97 -7.65 -35.43
C GLU A 183 10.41 -6.62 -34.39
N VAL A 184 11.09 -7.06 -33.33
CA VAL A 184 11.65 -6.17 -32.30
C VAL A 184 12.97 -5.60 -32.84
N VAL A 185 12.99 -4.31 -33.11
CA VAL A 185 14.22 -3.62 -33.51
C VAL A 185 15.10 -3.47 -32.25
N PRO A 186 16.35 -4.01 -32.24
CA PRO A 186 17.25 -3.85 -31.11
C PRO A 186 17.57 -2.36 -30.90
N PRO A 187 17.72 -1.92 -29.63
CA PRO A 187 18.03 -0.52 -29.35
C PRO A 187 19.32 -0.09 -30.05
N VAL A 188 19.26 0.99 -30.78
CA VAL A 188 20.42 1.59 -31.44
C VAL A 188 21.39 2.03 -30.32
N PRO A 189 22.67 1.58 -30.32
CA PRO A 189 23.62 2.04 -29.33
C PRO A 189 23.77 3.56 -29.44
N PRO A 190 23.94 4.30 -28.30
CA PRO A 190 24.08 5.74 -28.35
C PRO A 190 25.23 6.10 -29.28
N MET A 191 24.95 6.92 -30.29
CA MET A 191 25.98 7.47 -31.14
C MET A 191 26.96 8.27 -30.25
N ASN A 192 28.25 7.94 -30.32
CA ASN A 192 29.30 8.69 -29.67
C ASN A 192 29.12 10.15 -29.94
N ASP A 193 28.82 10.93 -28.91
CA ASP A 193 28.78 12.38 -28.98
C ASP A 193 30.21 12.87 -29.23
N PRO A 194 30.51 13.48 -30.35
CA PRO A 194 31.87 13.97 -30.69
C PRO A 194 32.29 15.19 -29.85
N THR A 195 31.42 15.67 -28.92
CA THR A 195 31.73 16.82 -28.06
C THR A 195 32.27 16.45 -26.68
N ALA A 196 32.37 15.15 -26.32
CA ALA A 196 32.83 14.71 -24.99
C ALA A 196 34.35 14.91 -24.73
N ASN A 197 35.16 15.32 -25.70
CA ASN A 197 36.61 15.41 -25.58
C ASN A 197 37.17 16.87 -25.56
N PHE A 198 36.37 17.86 -25.16
CA PHE A 198 36.83 19.27 -25.22
C PHE A 198 37.26 19.88 -23.87
N PHE A 199 37.32 19.13 -22.77
CA PHE A 199 37.70 19.68 -21.45
C PHE A 199 38.84 18.96 -20.73
N GLU A 200 39.72 18.26 -21.45
CA GLU A 200 41.01 17.81 -20.87
C GLU A 200 42.18 18.33 -21.74
N GLN A 201 42.58 19.55 -21.47
CA GLN A 201 43.96 20.06 -21.60
C GLN A 201 44.19 21.17 -20.58
#